data_b39e115278420cb8f5b07b82daad742d
#
_entry.id   b39e115278420cb8f5b07b82daad742d
#
_cell.length_a   1.000
_cell.length_b   1.000
_cell.length_c   1.000
_cell.angle_alpha   90.00
_cell.angle_beta   90.00
_cell.angle_gamma   90.00
#
_symmetry.space_group_name_H-M   'P 1'
#
loop_
_entity.id
_entity.type
_entity.pdbx_description
1 polymer ?
#
loop_
_entity_poly.entity_id
_entity_poly.type
_entity_poly.pdbx_seq_one_letter_code
_entity_poly.pdbx_strand_id
1 'polypeptide(L)'
;MIKLGAKELRTIKPQKGELKKIKKHPIYIILDNVLDTYNVGAIFRLGDAVAAEKVILCGQTETPPHTRIKKASINTTEWVQWEYFADTKSAIDHLRLTIDHLQIIAIEQSSKAVPYDKADYSFPVALVVGHETDGVSKEVLKIADQIVEIPMWGVNKSLNVMVSLGIVLFEVMKAARFK
;
A
#
# COMPACT_ATOMS: atom_id res chain seq x y z
N MET A 1 3.37 -11.38 -20.24
CA MET A 1 2.93 -10.39 -19.22
C MET A 1 2.39 -9.17 -19.96
N ILE A 2 1.16 -8.74 -19.67
CA ILE A 2 0.55 -7.54 -20.27
C ILE A 2 1.32 -6.32 -19.77
N LYS A 3 1.77 -5.45 -20.66
CA LYS A 3 2.40 -4.16 -20.35
C LYS A 3 1.72 -3.09 -21.19
N LEU A 4 1.13 -2.10 -20.53
CA LEU A 4 0.40 -1.01 -21.16
C LEU A 4 1.07 0.33 -20.84
N GLY A 5 1.21 1.18 -21.84
CA GLY A 5 1.65 2.56 -21.63
C GLY A 5 0.56 3.43 -21.01
N ALA A 6 0.93 4.62 -20.52
CA ALA A 6 0.00 5.52 -19.84
C ALA A 6 -1.22 5.95 -20.70
N LYS A 7 -1.06 6.01 -22.04
CA LYS A 7 -2.18 6.31 -22.95
C LYS A 7 -3.17 5.15 -23.01
N GLU A 8 -2.66 3.94 -23.12
CA GLU A 8 -3.45 2.69 -23.20
C GLU A 8 -4.19 2.45 -21.88
N LEU A 9 -3.51 2.57 -20.72
CA LEU A 9 -4.13 2.41 -19.40
C LEU A 9 -5.34 3.35 -19.19
N ARG A 10 -5.32 4.57 -19.75
CA ARG A 10 -6.44 5.50 -19.62
C ARG A 10 -7.71 5.07 -20.35
N THR A 11 -7.58 4.23 -21.35
CA THR A 11 -8.67 3.84 -22.25
C THR A 11 -9.02 2.37 -22.19
N ILE A 12 -8.06 1.52 -21.85
CA ILE A 12 -8.23 0.07 -21.82
C ILE A 12 -8.61 -0.36 -20.40
N LYS A 13 -9.66 -1.18 -20.31
CA LYS A 13 -10.03 -1.90 -19.09
C LYS A 13 -9.67 -3.37 -19.24
N PRO A 14 -9.35 -4.07 -18.12
CA PRO A 14 -9.08 -5.50 -18.20
C PRO A 14 -10.30 -6.26 -18.71
N GLN A 15 -10.08 -7.19 -19.62
CA GLN A 15 -11.11 -8.12 -20.06
C GLN A 15 -11.33 -9.20 -19.00
N LYS A 16 -12.47 -9.88 -19.09
CA LYS A 16 -12.82 -10.97 -18.16
C LYS A 16 -11.71 -12.02 -18.12
N GLY A 17 -11.13 -12.23 -16.95
CA GLY A 17 -10.06 -13.20 -16.73
C GLY A 17 -8.62 -12.68 -16.93
N GLU A 18 -8.42 -11.47 -17.45
CA GLU A 18 -7.05 -10.92 -17.61
C GLU A 18 -6.36 -10.65 -16.27
N LEU A 19 -7.10 -10.17 -15.27
CA LEU A 19 -6.55 -9.96 -13.92
C LEU A 19 -6.00 -11.26 -13.31
N LYS A 20 -6.62 -12.40 -13.61
CA LYS A 20 -6.15 -13.72 -13.15
C LYS A 20 -4.84 -14.17 -13.79
N LYS A 21 -4.46 -13.59 -14.94
CA LYS A 21 -3.20 -13.89 -15.64
C LYS A 21 -2.01 -13.12 -15.09
N ILE A 22 -2.25 -12.09 -14.26
CA ILE A 22 -1.20 -11.31 -13.64
C ILE A 22 -0.69 -12.10 -12.43
N LYS A 23 0.57 -12.53 -12.48
CA LYS A 23 1.21 -13.15 -11.31
C LYS A 23 1.38 -12.10 -10.22
N LYS A 24 0.60 -12.22 -9.15
CA LYS A 24 0.63 -11.31 -8.01
C LYS A 24 1.74 -11.68 -7.04
N HIS A 25 2.25 -10.66 -6.34
CA HIS A 25 3.08 -10.85 -5.17
C HIS A 25 2.20 -10.78 -3.90
N PRO A 26 2.47 -11.58 -2.87
CA PRO A 26 1.68 -11.58 -1.63
C PRO A 26 1.97 -10.33 -0.78
N ILE A 27 1.69 -9.16 -1.37
CA ILE A 27 1.87 -7.83 -0.80
C ILE A 27 0.51 -7.16 -0.73
N TYR A 28 0.13 -6.71 0.44
CA TYR A 28 -1.08 -5.95 0.72
C TYR A 28 -0.68 -4.52 1.09
N ILE A 29 -1.42 -3.53 0.62
CA ILE A 29 -1.17 -2.12 0.92
C ILE A 29 -2.41 -1.60 1.63
N ILE A 30 -2.27 -1.14 2.86
CA ILE A 30 -3.36 -0.66 3.70
C ILE A 30 -3.24 0.85 3.89
N LEU A 31 -4.30 1.57 3.57
CA LEU A 31 -4.41 3.02 3.72
C LEU A 31 -5.25 3.32 4.97
N ASP A 32 -4.59 3.74 6.04
CA ASP A 32 -5.22 4.11 7.31
C ASP A 32 -5.61 5.58 7.31
N ASN A 33 -6.84 5.89 6.90
CA ASN A 33 -7.36 7.25 6.82
C ASN A 33 -6.54 8.20 5.92
N VAL A 34 -6.04 7.73 4.78
CA VAL A 34 -5.37 8.59 3.79
C VAL A 34 -6.42 9.44 3.07
N LEU A 35 -6.36 10.77 3.24
CA LEU A 35 -7.40 11.68 2.77
C LEU A 35 -7.17 12.23 1.37
N ASP A 36 -5.92 12.49 0.99
CA ASP A 36 -5.64 13.05 -0.32
C ASP A 36 -5.85 12.02 -1.43
N THR A 37 -6.87 12.26 -2.21
CA THR A 37 -7.26 11.42 -3.35
C THR A 37 -6.18 11.27 -4.42
N TYR A 38 -5.24 12.21 -4.52
CA TYR A 38 -4.07 12.06 -5.39
C TYR A 38 -3.08 11.05 -4.82
N ASN A 39 -2.88 11.04 -3.49
CA ASN A 39 -2.06 10.02 -2.81
C ASN A 39 -2.69 8.64 -2.99
N VAL A 40 -4.00 8.52 -2.77
CA VAL A 40 -4.73 7.26 -3.00
C VAL A 40 -4.52 6.76 -4.43
N GLY A 41 -4.73 7.63 -5.44
CA GLY A 41 -4.52 7.25 -6.84
C GLY A 41 -3.07 6.86 -7.16
N ALA A 42 -2.08 7.57 -6.61
CA ALA A 42 -0.67 7.25 -6.78
C ALA A 42 -0.29 5.93 -6.10
N ILE A 43 -0.91 5.61 -4.95
CA ILE A 43 -0.72 4.32 -4.26
C ILE A 43 -1.25 3.15 -5.10
N PHE A 44 -2.37 3.32 -5.81
CA PHE A 44 -2.82 2.31 -6.78
C PHE A 44 -1.78 2.06 -7.89
N ARG A 45 -1.07 3.11 -8.35
CA ARG A 45 0.03 2.92 -9.30
C ARG A 45 1.21 2.18 -8.71
N LEU A 46 1.54 2.43 -7.44
CA LEU A 46 2.58 1.66 -6.74
C LEU A 46 2.17 0.19 -6.59
N GLY A 47 0.91 -0.07 -6.22
CA GLY A 47 0.37 -1.43 -6.14
C GLY A 47 0.44 -2.17 -7.48
N ASP A 48 0.12 -1.49 -8.59
CA ASP A 48 0.27 -2.03 -9.94
C ASP A 48 1.75 -2.30 -10.28
N ALA A 49 2.63 -1.35 -9.97
CA ALA A 49 4.06 -1.46 -10.29
C ALA A 49 4.72 -2.70 -9.67
N VAL A 50 4.29 -3.11 -8.49
CA VAL A 50 4.80 -4.30 -7.78
C VAL A 50 3.89 -5.52 -7.93
N ALA A 51 2.84 -5.44 -8.72
CA ALA A 51 1.80 -6.47 -8.84
C ALA A 51 1.29 -6.92 -7.46
N ALA A 52 1.00 -5.97 -6.57
CA ALA A 52 0.45 -6.24 -5.24
C ALA A 52 -0.84 -7.07 -5.33
N GLU A 53 -1.06 -7.92 -4.34
CA GLU A 53 -2.28 -8.73 -4.26
C GLU A 53 -3.51 -7.83 -4.14
N LYS A 54 -3.47 -6.86 -3.21
CA LYS A 54 -4.62 -6.00 -2.96
C LYS A 54 -4.22 -4.66 -2.33
N VAL A 55 -4.99 -3.60 -2.64
CA VAL A 55 -4.99 -2.32 -1.91
C VAL A 55 -6.23 -2.29 -1.02
N ILE A 56 -6.07 -1.93 0.25
CA ILE A 56 -7.12 -1.89 1.25
C ILE A 56 -7.30 -0.47 1.72
N LEU A 57 -8.49 0.05 1.56
CA LEU A 57 -8.87 1.42 1.88
C LEU A 57 -9.65 1.41 3.19
N CYS A 58 -9.24 2.20 4.17
CA CYS A 58 -9.84 2.16 5.50
C CYS A 58 -10.30 3.53 5.97
N GLY A 59 -11.38 3.52 6.74
CA GLY A 59 -11.90 4.70 7.43
C GLY A 59 -12.33 5.80 6.48
N GLN A 60 -11.73 6.97 6.60
CA GLN A 60 -12.06 8.16 5.80
C GLN A 60 -11.41 8.17 4.41
N THR A 61 -10.66 7.13 4.05
CA THR A 61 -10.03 7.03 2.73
C THR A 61 -11.09 6.91 1.65
N GLU A 62 -11.08 7.86 0.70
CA GLU A 62 -11.97 7.84 -0.46
C GLU A 62 -11.72 6.63 -1.35
N THR A 63 -12.81 6.08 -1.90
CA THR A 63 -12.76 4.86 -2.72
C THR A 63 -13.00 5.12 -4.21
N PRO A 64 -12.51 4.28 -5.12
CA PRO A 64 -13.01 4.26 -6.49
C PRO A 64 -14.52 3.87 -6.55
N PRO A 65 -15.28 4.42 -7.52
CA PRO A 65 -14.86 5.37 -8.55
C PRO A 65 -14.86 6.82 -8.02
N HIS A 66 -13.72 7.48 -8.11
CA HIS A 66 -13.57 8.89 -7.77
C HIS A 66 -12.73 9.59 -8.86
N THR A 67 -13.15 10.76 -9.35
CA THR A 67 -12.52 11.43 -10.50
C THR A 67 -11.03 11.73 -10.31
N ARG A 68 -10.64 12.24 -9.13
CA ARG A 68 -9.24 12.56 -8.81
C ARG A 68 -8.40 11.29 -8.65
N ILE A 69 -8.94 10.27 -7.98
CA ILE A 69 -8.28 8.96 -7.85
C ILE A 69 -8.04 8.37 -9.24
N LYS A 70 -9.05 8.36 -10.10
CA LYS A 70 -8.96 7.89 -11.48
C LYS A 70 -7.87 8.63 -12.28
N LYS A 71 -7.82 9.96 -12.15
CA LYS A 71 -6.81 10.79 -12.83
C LYS A 71 -5.39 10.47 -12.33
N ALA A 72 -5.19 10.40 -11.02
CA ALA A 72 -3.89 10.15 -10.40
C ALA A 72 -3.40 8.71 -10.62
N SER A 73 -4.30 7.74 -10.58
CA SER A 73 -3.99 6.32 -10.79
C SER A 73 -3.74 5.97 -12.26
N ILE A 74 -4.11 6.82 -13.21
CA ILE A 74 -4.08 6.49 -14.65
C ILE A 74 -4.85 5.18 -14.93
N ASN A 75 -6.02 5.02 -14.28
CA ASN A 75 -6.87 3.81 -14.32
C ASN A 75 -6.28 2.53 -13.74
N THR A 76 -5.16 2.54 -13.02
CA THR A 76 -4.67 1.31 -12.37
C THR A 76 -5.64 0.76 -11.32
N THR A 77 -6.62 1.56 -10.88
CA THR A 77 -7.74 1.09 -10.05
C THR A 77 -8.61 0.01 -10.70
N GLU A 78 -8.58 -0.12 -12.02
CA GLU A 78 -9.26 -1.20 -12.75
C GLU A 78 -8.42 -2.50 -12.82
N TRP A 79 -7.10 -2.40 -12.57
CA TRP A 79 -6.12 -3.49 -12.70
C TRP A 79 -5.63 -4.05 -11.37
N VAL A 80 -5.71 -3.24 -10.29
CA VAL A 80 -5.34 -3.62 -8.92
C VAL A 80 -6.61 -3.96 -8.16
N GLN A 81 -6.65 -5.12 -7.52
CA GLN A 81 -7.75 -5.47 -6.63
C GLN A 81 -7.74 -4.56 -5.41
N TRP A 82 -8.92 -4.17 -4.95
CA TRP A 82 -9.06 -3.35 -3.76
C TRP A 82 -10.32 -3.71 -2.97
N GLU A 83 -10.32 -3.32 -1.71
CA GLU A 83 -11.42 -3.55 -0.78
C GLU A 83 -11.48 -2.40 0.22
N TYR A 84 -12.66 -2.12 0.77
CA TYR A 84 -12.87 -1.09 1.78
C TYR A 84 -13.30 -1.71 3.11
N PHE A 85 -12.75 -1.16 4.21
CA PHE A 85 -13.15 -1.44 5.58
C PHE A 85 -13.47 -0.15 6.32
N ALA A 86 -14.44 -0.20 7.24
CA ALA A 86 -14.82 0.96 8.05
C ALA A 86 -13.70 1.46 8.96
N ASP A 87 -12.76 0.58 9.35
CA ASP A 87 -11.58 0.92 10.12
C ASP A 87 -10.41 -0.04 9.81
N THR A 88 -9.21 0.42 10.10
CA THR A 88 -7.98 -0.31 9.76
C THR A 88 -7.75 -1.54 10.64
N LYS A 89 -8.18 -1.48 11.90
CA LYS A 89 -8.05 -2.64 12.79
C LYS A 89 -8.88 -3.81 12.30
N SER A 90 -10.14 -3.57 11.95
CA SER A 90 -11.02 -4.60 11.37
C SER A 90 -10.45 -5.19 10.08
N ALA A 91 -9.82 -4.36 9.23
CA ALA A 91 -9.13 -4.83 8.03
C ALA A 91 -7.98 -5.78 8.37
N ILE A 92 -7.12 -5.40 9.32
CA ILE A 92 -5.98 -6.22 9.77
C ILE A 92 -6.47 -7.52 10.39
N ASP A 93 -7.46 -7.47 11.27
CA ASP A 93 -8.04 -8.66 11.89
C ASP A 93 -8.60 -9.63 10.84
N HIS A 94 -9.33 -9.11 9.85
CA HIS A 94 -9.83 -9.91 8.72
C HIS A 94 -8.70 -10.56 7.91
N LEU A 95 -7.66 -9.80 7.60
CA LEU A 95 -6.53 -10.33 6.84
C LEU A 95 -5.78 -11.43 7.61
N ARG A 96 -5.57 -11.26 8.91
CA ARG A 96 -4.94 -12.27 9.77
C ARG A 96 -5.74 -13.56 9.87
N LEU A 97 -7.06 -13.48 9.78
CA LEU A 97 -7.93 -14.66 9.76
C LEU A 97 -7.91 -15.41 8.42
N THR A 98 -7.58 -14.72 7.33
CA THR A 98 -7.69 -15.28 5.97
C THR A 98 -6.32 -15.58 5.33
N ILE A 99 -5.23 -15.05 5.89
CA ILE A 99 -3.89 -15.16 5.34
C ILE A 99 -2.93 -15.64 6.43
N ASP A 100 -2.45 -16.86 6.28
CA ASP A 100 -1.51 -17.45 7.22
C ASP A 100 -0.18 -16.70 7.22
N HIS A 101 0.39 -16.50 8.41
CA HIS A 101 1.71 -15.87 8.62
C HIS A 101 1.85 -14.45 8.03
N LEU A 102 0.74 -13.71 7.88
CA LEU A 102 0.77 -12.34 7.39
C LEU A 102 1.54 -11.42 8.36
N GLN A 103 2.60 -10.80 7.87
CA GLN A 103 3.36 -9.78 8.59
C GLN A 103 2.71 -8.41 8.36
N ILE A 104 2.40 -7.68 9.43
CA ILE A 104 1.87 -6.31 9.38
C ILE A 104 3.00 -5.33 9.72
N ILE A 105 3.34 -4.46 8.77
CA ILE A 105 4.38 -3.45 8.92
C ILE A 105 3.76 -2.06 8.79
N ALA A 106 3.88 -1.26 9.84
CA ALA A 106 3.50 0.15 9.80
C ALA A 106 4.69 1.02 9.35
N ILE A 107 4.45 1.92 8.39
CA ILE A 107 5.44 2.88 7.91
C ILE A 107 5.19 4.20 8.67
N GLU A 108 5.95 4.43 9.74
CA GLU A 108 5.75 5.57 10.63
C GLU A 108 7.01 5.89 11.41
N GLN A 109 7.20 7.16 11.76
CA GLN A 109 8.26 7.58 12.69
C GLN A 109 7.85 7.26 14.14
N SER A 110 8.68 6.50 14.83
CA SER A 110 8.39 6.09 16.20
C SER A 110 9.70 5.77 16.94
N SER A 111 9.71 5.97 18.25
CA SER A 111 10.83 5.52 19.09
C SER A 111 11.05 3.99 19.08
N LYS A 112 10.09 3.24 18.55
CA LYS A 112 10.16 1.79 18.39
C LYS A 112 10.43 1.37 16.93
N ALA A 113 10.53 2.34 16.01
CA ALA A 113 10.75 2.04 14.62
C ALA A 113 12.20 1.61 14.36
N VAL A 114 12.36 0.75 13.37
CA VAL A 114 13.67 0.41 12.81
C VAL A 114 13.83 1.05 11.44
N PRO A 115 15.04 1.41 11.00
CA PRO A 115 15.26 1.88 9.64
C PRO A 115 14.74 0.86 8.63
N TYR A 116 14.02 1.33 7.61
CA TYR A 116 13.35 0.47 6.62
C TYR A 116 14.30 -0.48 5.89
N ASP A 117 15.56 -0.09 5.71
CA ASP A 117 16.61 -0.88 5.05
C ASP A 117 17.27 -1.94 5.95
N LYS A 118 16.93 -1.93 7.25
CA LYS A 118 17.41 -2.88 8.26
C LYS A 118 16.29 -3.77 8.81
N ALA A 119 15.09 -3.60 8.30
CA ALA A 119 13.93 -4.37 8.73
C ALA A 119 13.92 -5.77 8.06
N ASP A 120 13.36 -6.75 8.77
CA ASP A 120 13.13 -8.08 8.21
C ASP A 120 11.75 -8.12 7.55
N TYR A 121 11.72 -8.46 6.27
CA TYR A 121 10.50 -8.57 5.47
C TYR A 121 10.21 -10.04 5.15
N SER A 122 9.11 -10.54 5.68
CA SER A 122 8.59 -11.89 5.39
C SER A 122 7.28 -11.81 4.60
N PHE A 123 7.03 -12.81 3.78
CA PHE A 123 5.82 -12.86 2.94
C PHE A 123 4.87 -13.96 3.42
N PRO A 124 3.56 -13.70 3.37
CA PRO A 124 2.88 -12.49 2.90
C PRO A 124 3.09 -11.28 3.82
N VAL A 125 3.06 -10.05 3.26
CA VAL A 125 3.29 -8.80 3.99
C VAL A 125 2.19 -7.78 3.69
N ALA A 126 1.74 -7.05 4.71
CA ALA A 126 0.88 -5.89 4.60
C ALA A 126 1.64 -4.64 5.06
N LEU A 127 1.76 -3.64 4.19
CA LEU A 127 2.34 -2.34 4.48
C LEU A 127 1.22 -1.35 4.80
N VAL A 128 1.26 -0.75 5.99
CA VAL A 128 0.28 0.25 6.42
C VAL A 128 0.88 1.63 6.33
N VAL A 129 0.18 2.53 5.65
CA VAL A 129 0.47 3.97 5.62
C VAL A 129 -0.71 4.74 6.18
N GLY A 130 -0.43 5.84 6.88
CA GLY A 130 -1.44 6.58 7.60
C GLY A 130 -1.80 7.94 6.98
N HIS A 131 -2.64 8.66 7.73
CA HIS A 131 -3.09 10.00 7.45
C HIS A 131 -1.92 10.98 7.26
N GLU A 132 -2.05 11.93 6.37
CA GLU A 132 -0.96 12.84 5.96
C GLU A 132 -0.42 13.71 7.10
N THR A 133 -1.25 13.99 8.09
CA THR A 133 -0.88 14.82 9.26
C THR A 133 -0.66 13.99 10.52
N ASP A 134 -1.57 13.05 10.78
CA ASP A 134 -1.61 12.31 12.04
C ASP A 134 -0.84 10.99 12.00
N GLY A 135 -0.42 10.58 10.78
CA GLY A 135 0.29 9.33 10.56
C GLY A 135 -0.59 8.09 10.74
N VAL A 136 0.04 6.97 11.01
CA VAL A 136 -0.63 5.70 11.30
C VAL A 136 -1.27 5.76 12.68
N SER A 137 -2.53 5.33 12.79
CA SER A 137 -3.29 5.38 14.02
C SER A 137 -2.60 4.59 15.15
N LYS A 138 -2.72 5.11 16.39
CA LYS A 138 -2.11 4.50 17.58
C LYS A 138 -2.59 3.06 17.82
N GLU A 139 -3.79 2.76 17.41
CA GLU A 139 -4.37 1.43 17.50
C GLU A 139 -3.66 0.46 16.56
N VAL A 140 -3.41 0.88 15.33
CA VAL A 140 -2.67 0.10 14.33
C VAL A 140 -1.21 -0.09 14.74
N LEU A 141 -0.55 0.97 15.25
CA LEU A 141 0.83 0.87 15.73
C LEU A 141 1.00 -0.13 16.90
N LYS A 142 -0.05 -0.38 17.69
CA LYS A 142 -0.01 -1.38 18.79
C LYS A 142 -0.11 -2.81 18.30
N ILE A 143 -0.75 -3.04 17.15
CA ILE A 143 -0.99 -4.38 16.60
C ILE A 143 -0.11 -4.72 15.41
N ALA A 144 0.66 -3.75 14.90
CA ALA A 144 1.69 -3.99 13.89
C ALA A 144 2.80 -4.89 14.45
N ASP A 145 3.25 -5.84 13.63
CA ASP A 145 4.34 -6.75 13.99
C ASP A 145 5.68 -5.99 13.98
N GLN A 146 5.80 -4.98 13.13
CA GLN A 146 6.97 -4.11 13.05
C GLN A 146 6.57 -2.70 12.62
N ILE A 147 7.31 -1.69 13.12
CA ILE A 147 7.23 -0.32 12.65
C ILE A 147 8.55 0.00 11.95
N VAL A 148 8.47 0.54 10.75
CA VAL A 148 9.65 0.95 9.98
C VAL A 148 9.61 2.44 9.70
N GLU A 149 10.78 3.08 9.76
CA GLU A 149 10.92 4.50 9.44
C GLU A 149 11.91 4.74 8.32
N ILE A 150 11.73 5.86 7.62
CA ILE A 150 12.71 6.38 6.68
C ILE A 150 13.50 7.46 7.42
N PRO A 151 14.82 7.28 7.64
CA PRO A 151 15.63 8.28 8.33
C PRO A 151 15.59 9.62 7.61
N MET A 152 15.40 10.71 8.37
CA MET A 152 15.33 12.07 7.87
C MET A 152 16.51 12.89 8.39
N TRP A 153 17.26 13.51 7.50
CA TRP A 153 18.45 14.33 7.85
C TRP A 153 18.26 15.84 7.65
N GLY A 154 17.10 16.23 7.10
CA GLY A 154 16.76 17.63 6.87
C GLY A 154 15.97 18.25 8.02
N VAL A 155 15.42 19.43 7.77
CA VAL A 155 14.55 20.14 8.72
C VAL A 155 13.15 19.52 8.76
N ASN A 156 12.67 19.04 7.63
CA ASN A 156 11.36 18.37 7.56
C ASN A 156 11.43 17.00 8.23
N LYS A 157 10.40 16.68 9.03
CA LYS A 157 10.30 15.42 9.77
C LYS A 157 9.65 14.29 8.98
N SER A 158 8.94 14.57 7.90
CA SER A 158 8.15 13.57 7.19
C SER A 158 8.28 13.68 5.67
N LEU A 159 7.98 12.61 4.97
CA LEU A 159 7.78 12.55 3.54
C LEU A 159 6.29 12.45 3.22
N ASN A 160 5.93 12.74 1.99
CA ASN A 160 4.59 12.44 1.47
C ASN A 160 4.33 10.94 1.59
N VAL A 161 3.11 10.57 1.97
CA VAL A 161 2.69 9.18 2.26
C VAL A 161 2.94 8.23 1.10
N MET A 162 2.67 8.65 -0.13
CA MET A 162 2.93 7.85 -1.34
C MET A 162 4.43 7.65 -1.58
N VAL A 163 5.24 8.68 -1.30
CA VAL A 163 6.71 8.60 -1.43
C VAL A 163 7.27 7.63 -0.40
N SER A 164 6.83 7.73 0.86
CA SER A 164 7.23 6.83 1.94
C SER A 164 6.90 5.38 1.60
N LEU A 165 5.67 5.13 1.16
CA LEU A 165 5.27 3.79 0.70
C LEU A 165 6.14 3.31 -0.45
N GLY A 166 6.41 4.14 -1.44
CA GLY A 166 7.21 3.76 -2.60
C GLY A 166 8.61 3.31 -2.23
N ILE A 167 9.28 4.03 -1.32
CA ILE A 167 10.62 3.68 -0.83
C ILE A 167 10.60 2.31 -0.14
N VAL A 168 9.72 2.12 0.84
CA VAL A 168 9.62 0.86 1.61
C VAL A 168 9.16 -0.30 0.73
N LEU A 169 8.19 -0.07 -0.14
CA LEU A 169 7.63 -1.09 -1.03
C LEU A 169 8.69 -1.68 -1.97
N PHE A 170 9.60 -0.86 -2.50
CA PHE A 170 10.68 -1.35 -3.35
C PHE A 170 11.82 -2.02 -2.56
N GLU A 171 12.00 -1.68 -1.28
CA GLU A 171 12.88 -2.46 -0.40
C GLU A 171 12.30 -3.85 -0.12
N VAL A 172 11.00 -3.95 0.18
CA VAL A 172 10.27 -5.22 0.29
C VAL A 172 10.43 -6.06 -0.98
N MET A 173 10.36 -5.44 -2.17
CA MET A 173 10.55 -6.14 -3.44
C MET A 173 11.97 -6.71 -3.62
N LYS A 174 13.00 -6.10 -3.03
CA LYS A 174 14.35 -6.69 -3.02
C LYS A 174 14.37 -8.01 -2.23
N ALA A 175 13.75 -8.02 -1.05
CA ALA A 175 13.64 -9.24 -0.25
C ALA A 175 12.88 -10.37 -1.00
N ALA A 176 11.88 -10.04 -1.82
CA ALA A 176 11.15 -11.00 -2.64
C ALA A 176 11.98 -11.61 -3.79
N ARG A 177 12.95 -10.88 -4.33
CA ARG A 177 13.76 -11.33 -5.49
C ARG A 177 14.83 -12.36 -5.14
N PHE A 178 15.19 -12.47 -3.88
CA PHE A 178 16.25 -13.35 -3.41
C PHE A 178 15.74 -14.64 -2.70
N LYS A 179 14.43 -14.86 -2.77
CA LYS A 179 13.78 -16.11 -2.35
C LYS A 179 13.22 -16.84 -3.57
#